data_91e95f2446bbcd93c2263ad10e5bd793
#
_entry.id   91e95f2446bbcd93c2263ad10e5bd793
#
_cell.length_a   1.000
_cell.length_b   1.000
_cell.length_c   1.000
_cell.angle_alpha   90.00
_cell.angle_beta   90.00
_cell.angle_gamma   90.00
#
_symmetry.space_group_name_H-M   'P 1'
#
loop_
_entity.id
_entity.type
_entity.pdbx_description
1 polymer ?
#
loop_
_entity_poly.entity_id
_entity_poly.type
_entity_poly.pdbx_seq_one_letter_code
_entity_poly.pdbx_strand_id
1 'polypeptide(L)'
;MSRTTETNNTRPKLPVGKILTRTIKMLWEFYPVLLPIALLGAVIQAIMQSLPSVFLERILSIISNFIDSGDWSSAEGLVFQNVALLATFYVIGLLANIISTQGMAIVTQGALQKWRSKMFSHMQDLPIRYFDTHLNGDIMSYYTNDIDAMRQMIGTSLPNLLFTSVVIIAVVFIMFYYSALMAMVVLFGFSLMGLATKNLGGKSAKNFVKTQKTTADVEGHIQEMMNGEKVVKVFSHEAETIESFDKINDELMVVARNANLYANTLMPILNNLGNIMYVVVAVVSGVFITLNIQNVSLSGLPFTIAVAVPFLNMTRQFSAQINQISSQINSVVMGIAGANRVFELLDEPAETEEGYVTLVNAETIDGKVQEAEYRTGYWAWKYPHSDGTVTYTPVKGDVRLFDVDFGYEPGHTVLHDISLYAKPGQKVAFVGATGAGKTTITNLLNRFYDIEDGKIRYDGININKIRKSALRRALGIVLQDVNLFTGTVLDNIRYGRLDATDEDCVKAAKLAGADDFIRRLPEGYHTMLKDNGSALSQGQRQLISIARAAVADPPVMILDEATSSIDTRTEAIVQRGMDALMYDRTTFVIAHRLSTVRNADVIVVLDHGRIIERGTHDELLAKRGTYYQLYTGAFELE
;
A
#
# COMPACT_ATOMS: atom_id res chain seq x y z
N MET A 1 -17.14 -11.56 19.85
CA MET A 1 -17.86 -12.02 18.63
C MET A 1 -18.32 -10.78 17.87
N SER A 2 -17.46 -10.15 17.10
CA SER A 2 -17.86 -9.12 16.15
C SER A 2 -17.70 -9.70 14.76
N ARG A 3 -18.83 -9.99 14.12
CA ARG A 3 -18.88 -10.29 12.69
C ARG A 3 -18.38 -9.04 11.95
N THR A 4 -17.19 -9.14 11.37
CA THR A 4 -16.76 -8.26 10.31
C THR A 4 -17.77 -8.40 9.17
N THR A 5 -18.74 -7.50 9.11
CA THR A 5 -19.51 -7.24 7.91
C THR A 5 -18.52 -6.71 6.88
N GLU A 6 -18.09 -7.61 5.96
CA GLU A 6 -17.51 -7.18 4.70
C GLU A 6 -18.50 -6.19 4.06
N THR A 7 -18.26 -4.90 4.25
CA THR A 7 -18.89 -3.88 3.42
C THR A 7 -18.31 -4.05 2.02
N ASN A 8 -19.03 -4.81 1.23
CA ASN A 8 -18.76 -5.10 -0.18
C ASN A 8 -18.96 -3.82 -1.01
N ASN A 9 -18.17 -2.80 -0.74
CA ASN A 9 -18.04 -1.64 -1.62
C ASN A 9 -16.96 -1.95 -2.67
N THR A 10 -17.15 -3.09 -3.38
CA THR A 10 -16.29 -3.47 -4.49
C THR A 10 -16.58 -2.55 -5.66
N ARG A 11 -15.76 -1.50 -5.80
CA ARG A 11 -15.64 -0.82 -7.10
C ARG A 11 -15.48 -1.91 -8.17
N PRO A 12 -16.14 -1.81 -9.34
CA PRO A 12 -16.06 -2.81 -10.36
C PRO A 12 -14.58 -3.02 -10.73
N LYS A 13 -14.08 -4.24 -10.52
CA LYS A 13 -12.69 -4.60 -10.83
C LYS A 13 -12.39 -4.18 -12.27
N LEU A 14 -11.38 -3.36 -12.44
CA LEU A 14 -10.96 -2.92 -13.76
C LEU A 14 -10.65 -4.15 -14.63
N PRO A 15 -11.09 -4.20 -15.90
CA PRO A 15 -10.74 -5.30 -16.78
C PRO A 15 -9.22 -5.39 -16.93
N VAL A 16 -8.69 -6.61 -16.89
CA VAL A 16 -7.24 -6.95 -16.93
C VAL A 16 -6.48 -6.12 -17.99
N GLY A 17 -7.09 -5.96 -19.19
CA GLY A 17 -6.50 -5.16 -20.27
C GLY A 17 -6.32 -3.69 -19.90
N LYS A 18 -7.24 -3.08 -19.13
CA LYS A 18 -7.12 -1.67 -18.71
C LYS A 18 -6.00 -1.49 -17.69
N ILE A 19 -5.85 -2.44 -16.74
CA ILE A 19 -4.78 -2.41 -15.73
C ILE A 19 -3.42 -2.51 -16.43
N LEU A 20 -3.26 -3.47 -17.35
CA LEU A 20 -2.02 -3.67 -18.09
C LEU A 20 -1.68 -2.44 -18.95
N THR A 21 -2.67 -1.90 -19.67
CA THR A 21 -2.48 -0.68 -20.48
C THR A 21 -2.07 0.51 -19.63
N ARG A 22 -2.68 0.70 -18.45
CA ARG A 22 -2.31 1.76 -17.51
C ARG A 22 -0.88 1.58 -16.99
N THR A 23 -0.51 0.35 -16.62
CA THR A 23 0.85 0.02 -16.18
C THR A 23 1.88 0.34 -17.27
N ILE A 24 1.65 -0.12 -18.51
CA ILE A 24 2.55 0.13 -19.64
C ILE A 24 2.63 1.63 -19.95
N LYS A 25 1.50 2.36 -19.93
CA LYS A 25 1.48 3.80 -20.16
C LYS A 25 2.33 4.55 -19.13
N MET A 26 2.19 4.22 -17.85
CA MET A 26 3.01 4.83 -16.78
C MET A 26 4.49 4.48 -16.93
N LEU A 27 4.85 3.25 -17.31
CA LEU A 27 6.24 2.87 -17.60
C LEU A 27 6.80 3.69 -18.75
N TRP A 28 6.00 3.91 -19.80
CA TRP A 28 6.38 4.74 -20.95
C TRP A 28 6.60 6.20 -20.56
N GLU A 29 5.72 6.76 -19.74
CA GLU A 29 5.86 8.12 -19.20
C GLU A 29 7.12 8.26 -18.33
N PHE A 30 7.47 7.24 -17.54
CA PHE A 30 8.66 7.26 -16.69
C PHE A 30 9.97 7.09 -17.45
N TYR A 31 9.97 6.28 -18.51
CA TYR A 31 11.16 5.89 -19.28
C TYR A 31 10.89 5.86 -20.80
N PRO A 32 10.63 7.02 -21.42
CA PRO A 32 10.20 7.08 -22.82
C PRO A 32 11.27 6.62 -23.82
N VAL A 33 12.55 6.64 -23.45
CA VAL A 33 13.66 6.26 -24.33
C VAL A 33 14.20 4.87 -23.95
N LEU A 34 14.46 4.62 -22.66
CA LEU A 34 15.12 3.39 -22.22
C LEU A 34 14.23 2.16 -22.36
N LEU A 35 12.92 2.30 -22.09
CA LEU A 35 11.97 1.18 -22.22
C LEU A 35 11.90 0.65 -23.67
N PRO A 36 11.69 1.49 -24.70
CA PRO A 36 11.71 1.03 -26.10
C PRO A 36 13.04 0.38 -26.51
N ILE A 37 14.18 0.94 -26.08
CA ILE A 37 15.50 0.39 -26.38
C ILE A 37 15.66 -1.02 -25.76
N ALA A 38 15.25 -1.20 -24.50
CA ALA A 38 15.30 -2.48 -23.83
C ALA A 38 14.39 -3.53 -24.50
N LEU A 39 13.16 -3.14 -24.88
CA LEU A 39 12.23 -4.02 -25.60
C LEU A 39 12.72 -4.36 -27.01
N LEU A 40 13.31 -3.40 -27.73
CA LEU A 40 13.93 -3.64 -29.05
C LEU A 40 15.11 -4.62 -28.92
N GLY A 41 15.92 -4.47 -27.88
CA GLY A 41 16.99 -5.43 -27.55
C GLY A 41 16.45 -6.86 -27.38
N ALA A 42 15.33 -7.03 -26.67
CA ALA A 42 14.68 -8.33 -26.51
C ALA A 42 14.20 -8.91 -27.86
N VAL A 43 13.65 -8.08 -28.74
CA VAL A 43 13.22 -8.50 -30.08
C VAL A 43 14.41 -8.92 -30.95
N ILE A 44 15.48 -8.12 -30.97
CA ILE A 44 16.71 -8.47 -31.71
C ILE A 44 17.30 -9.78 -31.19
N GLN A 45 17.42 -9.93 -29.87
CA GLN A 45 17.88 -11.17 -29.26
C GLN A 45 17.05 -12.39 -29.69
N ALA A 46 15.71 -12.24 -29.68
CA ALA A 46 14.79 -13.32 -30.06
C ALA A 46 14.97 -13.76 -31.53
N ILE A 47 15.15 -12.79 -32.44
CA ILE A 47 15.42 -13.06 -33.85
C ILE A 47 16.79 -13.77 -33.99
N MET A 48 17.83 -13.26 -33.35
CA MET A 48 19.17 -13.87 -33.41
C MET A 48 19.18 -15.31 -32.87
N GLN A 49 18.41 -15.59 -31.83
CA GLN A 49 18.27 -16.94 -31.26
C GLN A 49 17.54 -17.92 -32.17
N SER A 50 16.75 -17.44 -33.14
CA SER A 50 16.01 -18.28 -34.08
C SER A 50 16.83 -18.68 -35.32
N LEU A 51 17.93 -17.97 -35.62
CA LEU A 51 18.76 -18.16 -36.81
C LEU A 51 19.61 -19.44 -36.86
N PRO A 52 20.06 -20.06 -35.75
CA PRO A 52 20.92 -21.24 -35.78
C PRO A 52 20.36 -22.36 -36.63
N SER A 53 19.06 -22.57 -36.66
CA SER A 53 18.41 -23.60 -37.47
C SER A 53 18.55 -23.35 -38.96
N VAL A 54 18.59 -22.07 -39.40
CA VAL A 54 18.83 -21.70 -40.81
C VAL A 54 20.26 -21.93 -41.21
N PHE A 55 21.21 -21.56 -40.36
CA PHE A 55 22.62 -21.79 -40.62
C PHE A 55 22.99 -23.28 -40.56
N LEU A 56 22.37 -24.05 -39.68
CA LEU A 56 22.57 -25.50 -39.64
C LEU A 56 22.12 -26.16 -40.94
N GLU A 57 20.97 -25.77 -41.48
CA GLU A 57 20.52 -26.26 -42.78
C GLU A 57 21.53 -25.92 -43.89
N ARG A 58 21.99 -24.67 -43.97
CA ARG A 58 22.96 -24.25 -44.99
C ARG A 58 24.27 -25.03 -44.91
N ILE A 59 24.81 -25.20 -43.69
CA ILE A 59 26.05 -25.94 -43.47
C ILE A 59 25.87 -27.41 -43.86
N LEU A 60 24.78 -28.05 -43.44
CA LEU A 60 24.50 -29.45 -43.77
C LEU A 60 24.28 -29.63 -45.28
N SER A 61 23.61 -28.69 -45.94
CA SER A 61 23.41 -28.70 -47.39
C SER A 61 24.73 -28.56 -48.16
N ILE A 62 25.64 -27.66 -47.73
CA ILE A 62 26.98 -27.53 -48.28
C ILE A 62 27.77 -28.86 -48.11
N ILE A 63 27.77 -29.43 -46.94
CA ILE A 63 28.47 -30.70 -46.63
C ILE A 63 27.90 -31.84 -47.50
N SER A 64 26.56 -31.97 -47.59
CA SER A 64 25.91 -33.02 -48.38
C SER A 64 26.28 -32.92 -49.87
N ASN A 65 26.29 -31.73 -50.42
CA ASN A 65 26.62 -31.52 -51.83
C ASN A 65 28.08 -31.82 -52.21
N PHE A 66 28.99 -31.72 -51.22
CA PHE A 66 30.44 -31.98 -51.43
C PHE A 66 30.89 -33.36 -50.99
N ILE A 67 30.12 -34.11 -50.21
CA ILE A 67 30.44 -35.51 -49.83
C ILE A 67 30.54 -36.38 -51.08
N ASP A 68 29.64 -36.20 -52.05
CA ASP A 68 29.57 -36.98 -53.27
C ASP A 68 30.67 -36.59 -54.26
N SER A 69 31.21 -35.36 -54.23
CA SER A 69 32.24 -34.86 -55.15
C SER A 69 33.66 -35.11 -54.65
N GLY A 70 33.89 -35.38 -53.38
CA GLY A 70 35.20 -35.67 -52.76
C GLY A 70 36.14 -34.47 -52.62
N ASP A 71 35.72 -33.26 -53.09
CA ASP A 71 36.52 -32.03 -53.03
C ASP A 71 36.18 -31.19 -51.81
N TRP A 72 36.74 -31.54 -50.66
CA TRP A 72 36.54 -30.83 -49.39
C TRP A 72 37.12 -29.42 -49.39
N SER A 73 38.17 -29.15 -50.18
CA SER A 73 38.86 -27.86 -50.18
C SER A 73 37.97 -26.68 -50.59
N SER A 74 37.00 -26.92 -51.48
CA SER A 74 36.04 -25.91 -51.91
C SER A 74 34.87 -25.75 -50.94
N ALA A 75 34.53 -26.78 -50.16
CA ALA A 75 33.47 -26.71 -49.11
C ALA A 75 33.94 -26.00 -47.83
N GLU A 76 35.22 -26.20 -47.45
CA GLU A 76 35.81 -25.67 -46.21
C GLU A 76 35.58 -24.13 -46.08
N GLY A 77 35.89 -23.38 -47.13
CA GLY A 77 35.75 -21.93 -47.15
C GLY A 77 34.29 -21.46 -46.91
N LEU A 78 33.30 -22.13 -47.52
CA LEU A 78 31.88 -21.81 -47.39
C LEU A 78 31.34 -22.18 -46.01
N VAL A 79 31.77 -23.33 -45.47
CA VAL A 79 31.40 -23.73 -44.09
C VAL A 79 31.95 -22.73 -43.09
N PHE A 80 33.24 -22.38 -43.18
CA PHE A 80 33.87 -21.42 -42.27
C PHE A 80 33.19 -20.07 -42.34
N GLN A 81 32.82 -19.58 -43.51
CA GLN A 81 32.07 -18.32 -43.70
C GLN A 81 30.73 -18.36 -42.98
N ASN A 82 29.94 -19.44 -43.13
CA ASN A 82 28.65 -19.57 -42.46
C ASN A 82 28.80 -19.68 -40.93
N VAL A 83 29.81 -20.38 -40.43
CA VAL A 83 30.10 -20.45 -38.99
C VAL A 83 30.52 -19.09 -38.44
N ALA A 84 31.40 -18.36 -39.13
CA ALA A 84 31.81 -17.01 -38.75
C ALA A 84 30.65 -16.03 -38.71
N LEU A 85 29.75 -16.11 -39.69
CA LEU A 85 28.53 -15.26 -39.74
C LEU A 85 27.59 -15.62 -38.62
N LEU A 86 27.36 -16.90 -38.33
CA LEU A 86 26.55 -17.34 -37.18
C LEU A 86 27.15 -16.86 -35.85
N ALA A 87 28.48 -16.96 -35.68
CA ALA A 87 29.16 -16.42 -34.49
C ALA A 87 28.95 -14.93 -34.33
N THR A 88 28.96 -14.16 -35.43
CA THR A 88 28.69 -12.73 -35.44
C THR A 88 27.26 -12.46 -34.97
N PHE A 89 26.27 -13.22 -35.44
CA PHE A 89 24.88 -13.08 -34.99
C PHE A 89 24.70 -13.44 -33.50
N TYR A 90 25.44 -14.44 -32.98
CA TYR A 90 25.44 -14.74 -31.56
C TYR A 90 26.02 -13.59 -30.73
N VAL A 91 27.08 -12.92 -31.19
CA VAL A 91 27.65 -11.74 -30.51
C VAL A 91 26.64 -10.58 -30.49
N ILE A 92 25.96 -10.32 -31.64
CA ILE A 92 24.90 -9.31 -31.71
C ILE A 92 23.76 -9.66 -30.74
N GLY A 93 23.32 -10.92 -30.72
CA GLY A 93 22.30 -11.41 -29.80
C GLY A 93 22.69 -11.25 -28.32
N LEU A 94 23.97 -11.52 -27.99
CA LEU A 94 24.50 -11.33 -26.64
C LEU A 94 24.47 -9.85 -26.22
N LEU A 95 24.93 -8.95 -27.08
CA LEU A 95 24.91 -7.51 -26.81
C LEU A 95 23.46 -7.00 -26.65
N ALA A 96 22.56 -7.45 -27.52
CA ALA A 96 21.14 -7.11 -27.44
C ALA A 96 20.49 -7.62 -26.12
N ASN A 97 20.87 -8.84 -25.70
CA ASN A 97 20.44 -9.40 -24.40
C ASN A 97 20.92 -8.55 -23.21
N ILE A 98 22.19 -8.14 -23.22
CA ILE A 98 22.75 -7.28 -22.15
C ILE A 98 22.00 -5.97 -22.11
N ILE A 99 21.78 -5.31 -23.25
CA ILE A 99 21.03 -4.04 -23.33
C ILE A 99 19.60 -4.23 -22.82
N SER A 100 18.92 -5.30 -23.23
CA SER A 100 17.56 -5.59 -22.80
C SER A 100 17.50 -5.84 -21.30
N THR A 101 18.32 -6.74 -20.77
CA THR A 101 18.28 -7.16 -19.37
C THR A 101 18.66 -6.01 -18.43
N GLN A 102 19.76 -5.30 -18.71
CA GLN A 102 20.19 -4.15 -17.89
C GLN A 102 19.20 -2.97 -18.03
N GLY A 103 18.73 -2.70 -19.25
CA GLY A 103 17.72 -1.67 -19.50
C GLY A 103 16.44 -1.94 -18.72
N MET A 104 15.93 -3.19 -18.75
CA MET A 104 14.74 -3.57 -17.99
C MET A 104 14.96 -3.55 -16.48
N ALA A 105 16.15 -3.88 -15.98
CA ALA A 105 16.48 -3.77 -14.57
C ALA A 105 16.40 -2.30 -14.09
N ILE A 106 16.99 -1.37 -14.83
CA ILE A 106 16.94 0.08 -14.52
C ILE A 106 15.49 0.59 -14.60
N VAL A 107 14.76 0.27 -15.67
CA VAL A 107 13.36 0.67 -15.83
C VAL A 107 12.50 0.16 -14.68
N THR A 108 12.64 -1.11 -14.33
CA THR A 108 11.85 -1.74 -13.27
C THR A 108 12.12 -1.10 -11.92
N GLN A 109 13.38 -1.05 -11.46
CA GLN A 109 13.70 -0.52 -10.14
C GLN A 109 13.35 0.97 -10.02
N GLY A 110 13.62 1.75 -11.07
CA GLY A 110 13.28 3.17 -11.05
C GLY A 110 11.78 3.44 -11.15
N ALA A 111 11.02 2.61 -11.88
CA ALA A 111 9.55 2.70 -11.88
C ALA A 111 8.96 2.38 -10.50
N LEU A 112 9.46 1.34 -9.82
CA LEU A 112 9.02 0.99 -8.47
C LEU A 112 9.34 2.11 -7.46
N GLN A 113 10.51 2.73 -7.58
CA GLN A 113 10.84 3.91 -6.76
C GLN A 113 9.81 5.04 -6.96
N LYS A 114 9.52 5.38 -8.23
CA LYS A 114 8.54 6.44 -8.55
C LYS A 114 7.13 6.09 -8.08
N TRP A 115 6.70 4.83 -8.20
CA TRP A 115 5.40 4.40 -7.68
C TRP A 115 5.35 4.49 -6.17
N ARG A 116 6.35 3.99 -5.43
CA ARG A 116 6.39 4.11 -3.96
C ARG A 116 6.32 5.57 -3.52
N SER A 117 7.09 6.46 -4.16
CA SER A 117 7.05 7.90 -3.86
C SER A 117 5.67 8.50 -4.14
N LYS A 118 5.04 8.15 -5.30
CA LYS A 118 3.71 8.63 -5.65
C LYS A 118 2.63 8.12 -4.70
N MET A 119 2.69 6.84 -4.33
CA MET A 119 1.79 6.23 -3.36
C MET A 119 1.94 6.89 -1.98
N PHE A 120 3.18 7.10 -1.53
CA PHE A 120 3.42 7.71 -0.22
C PHE A 120 2.96 9.17 -0.18
N SER A 121 3.23 9.95 -1.23
CA SER A 121 2.72 11.33 -1.33
C SER A 121 1.19 11.34 -1.32
N HIS A 122 0.56 10.51 -2.14
CA HIS A 122 -0.90 10.44 -2.19
C HIS A 122 -1.52 9.97 -0.87
N MET A 123 -0.88 9.01 -0.18
CA MET A 123 -1.31 8.54 1.13
C MET A 123 -1.34 9.68 2.18
N GLN A 124 -0.43 10.67 2.10
CA GLN A 124 -0.46 11.83 3.00
C GLN A 124 -1.64 12.77 2.72
N ASP A 125 -2.19 12.72 1.51
CA ASP A 125 -3.32 13.54 1.10
C ASP A 125 -4.68 12.85 1.36
N LEU A 126 -4.69 11.59 1.85
CA LEU A 126 -5.93 10.86 2.11
C LEU A 126 -6.62 11.32 3.39
N PRO A 127 -7.97 11.28 3.43
CA PRO A 127 -8.74 11.60 4.63
C PRO A 127 -8.53 10.55 5.74
N ILE A 128 -8.67 10.96 7.01
CA ILE A 128 -8.55 10.05 8.17
C ILE A 128 -9.48 8.85 8.05
N ARG A 129 -10.67 9.03 7.47
CA ARG A 129 -11.62 7.94 7.20
C ARG A 129 -10.98 6.75 6.50
N TYR A 130 -10.02 6.97 5.60
CA TYR A 130 -9.32 5.89 4.90
C TYR A 130 -8.55 5.01 5.90
N PHE A 131 -7.83 5.63 6.84
CA PHE A 131 -7.03 4.93 7.84
C PHE A 131 -7.90 4.25 8.91
N ASP A 132 -9.06 4.82 9.23
CA ASP A 132 -10.01 4.23 10.18
C ASP A 132 -10.73 3.00 9.61
N THR A 133 -10.87 2.92 8.28
CA THR A 133 -11.59 1.83 7.59
C THR A 133 -10.67 0.75 7.02
N HIS A 134 -9.34 0.98 6.96
CA HIS A 134 -8.37 0.04 6.42
C HIS A 134 -7.35 -0.38 7.48
N LEU A 135 -7.03 -1.66 7.52
CA LEU A 135 -6.01 -2.16 8.44
C LEU A 135 -4.60 -1.70 8.00
N ASN A 136 -3.78 -1.30 8.96
CA ASN A 136 -2.39 -0.89 8.69
C ASN A 136 -1.60 -1.97 7.94
N GLY A 137 -1.86 -3.26 8.20
CA GLY A 137 -1.26 -4.39 7.49
C GLY A 137 -1.61 -4.43 6.02
N ASP A 138 -2.87 -4.11 5.66
CA ASP A 138 -3.31 -4.04 4.26
C ASP A 138 -2.61 -2.89 3.51
N ILE A 139 -2.50 -1.72 4.15
CA ILE A 139 -1.79 -0.57 3.59
C ILE A 139 -0.31 -0.89 3.38
N MET A 140 0.34 -1.54 4.35
CA MET A 140 1.73 -1.98 4.23
C MET A 140 1.93 -2.99 3.09
N SER A 141 0.95 -3.86 2.83
CA SER A 141 1.00 -4.85 1.76
C SER A 141 1.13 -4.19 0.38
N TYR A 142 0.56 -2.99 0.15
CA TYR A 142 0.75 -2.24 -1.10
C TYR A 142 2.22 -1.91 -1.36
N TYR A 143 2.98 -1.54 -0.33
CA TYR A 143 4.40 -1.17 -0.43
C TYR A 143 5.36 -2.35 -0.48
N THR A 144 4.93 -3.53 -0.04
CA THR A 144 5.73 -4.76 0.04
C THR A 144 5.31 -5.76 -1.04
N ASN A 145 4.26 -6.53 -0.77
CA ASN A 145 3.85 -7.66 -1.59
C ASN A 145 3.37 -7.26 -2.99
N ASP A 146 2.53 -6.22 -3.09
CA ASP A 146 1.95 -5.80 -4.37
C ASP A 146 3.01 -5.16 -5.28
N ILE A 147 3.87 -4.33 -4.71
CA ILE A 147 5.02 -3.76 -5.44
C ILE A 147 6.00 -4.85 -5.87
N ASP A 148 6.23 -5.90 -5.07
CA ASP A 148 7.11 -7.01 -5.43
C ASP A 148 6.52 -7.88 -6.56
N ALA A 149 5.21 -8.13 -6.51
CA ALA A 149 4.50 -8.80 -7.60
C ALA A 149 4.58 -7.99 -8.92
N MET A 150 4.44 -6.65 -8.85
CA MET A 150 4.65 -5.77 -10.00
C MET A 150 6.10 -5.82 -10.49
N ARG A 151 7.08 -5.86 -9.60
CA ARG A 151 8.51 -6.00 -9.94
C ARG A 151 8.75 -7.23 -10.78
N GLN A 152 8.23 -8.38 -10.36
CA GLN A 152 8.39 -9.64 -11.07
C GLN A 152 7.68 -9.62 -12.44
N MET A 153 6.48 -9.07 -12.51
CA MET A 153 5.74 -8.94 -13.76
C MET A 153 6.49 -8.06 -14.77
N ILE A 154 6.91 -6.87 -14.36
CA ILE A 154 7.52 -5.87 -15.25
C ILE A 154 8.96 -6.23 -15.59
N GLY A 155 9.75 -6.66 -14.58
CA GLY A 155 11.18 -6.91 -14.75
C GLY A 155 11.51 -8.21 -15.47
N THR A 156 10.62 -9.21 -15.34
CA THR A 156 10.91 -10.57 -15.83
C THR A 156 9.81 -11.08 -16.77
N SER A 157 8.54 -11.06 -16.31
CA SER A 157 7.50 -11.81 -17.02
C SER A 157 7.07 -11.16 -18.34
N LEU A 158 6.84 -9.85 -18.38
CA LEU A 158 6.46 -9.15 -19.62
C LEU A 158 7.57 -9.17 -20.67
N PRO A 159 8.86 -8.86 -20.34
CA PRO A 159 9.96 -9.00 -21.31
C PRO A 159 10.13 -10.42 -21.81
N ASN A 160 10.06 -11.43 -20.94
CA ASN A 160 10.15 -12.83 -21.33
C ASN A 160 8.98 -13.26 -22.25
N LEU A 161 7.75 -12.82 -21.98
CA LEU A 161 6.62 -13.09 -22.87
C LEU A 161 6.80 -12.46 -24.24
N LEU A 162 7.30 -11.22 -24.32
CA LEU A 162 7.62 -10.57 -25.58
C LEU A 162 8.69 -11.36 -26.34
N PHE A 163 9.82 -11.65 -25.68
CA PHE A 163 10.92 -12.42 -26.24
C PHE A 163 10.44 -13.78 -26.78
N THR A 164 9.74 -14.55 -25.94
CA THR A 164 9.22 -15.87 -26.29
C THR A 164 8.24 -15.85 -27.44
N SER A 165 7.36 -14.84 -27.46
CA SER A 165 6.40 -14.66 -28.55
C SER A 165 7.10 -14.39 -29.89
N VAL A 166 8.13 -13.55 -29.89
CA VAL A 166 8.92 -13.26 -31.09
C VAL A 166 9.68 -14.51 -31.56
N VAL A 167 10.29 -15.27 -30.64
CA VAL A 167 10.96 -16.54 -30.98
C VAL A 167 9.96 -17.52 -31.62
N ILE A 168 8.78 -17.69 -31.02
CA ILE A 168 7.74 -18.59 -31.56
C ILE A 168 7.35 -18.17 -32.97
N ILE A 169 7.06 -16.90 -33.19
CA ILE A 169 6.69 -16.37 -34.51
C ILE A 169 7.80 -16.61 -35.53
N ALA A 170 9.06 -16.31 -35.15
CA ALA A 170 10.21 -16.51 -36.04
C ALA A 170 10.41 -17.99 -36.38
N VAL A 171 10.37 -18.90 -35.39
CA VAL A 171 10.53 -20.34 -35.60
C VAL A 171 9.40 -20.92 -36.47
N VAL A 172 8.15 -20.53 -36.22
CA VAL A 172 7.01 -20.95 -37.04
C VAL A 172 7.17 -20.47 -38.48
N PHE A 173 7.60 -19.22 -38.68
CA PHE A 173 7.87 -18.69 -40.04
C PHE A 173 8.98 -19.47 -40.74
N ILE A 174 10.09 -19.78 -40.05
CA ILE A 174 11.18 -20.60 -40.60
C ILE A 174 10.71 -22.03 -40.89
N MET A 175 9.86 -22.63 -40.04
CA MET A 175 9.29 -23.95 -40.31
C MET A 175 8.45 -23.95 -41.60
N PHE A 176 7.57 -22.98 -41.81
CA PHE A 176 6.79 -22.86 -43.05
C PHE A 176 7.67 -22.56 -44.28
N TYR A 177 8.75 -21.83 -44.08
CA TYR A 177 9.72 -21.56 -45.15
C TYR A 177 10.35 -22.87 -45.67
N TYR A 178 10.74 -23.81 -44.77
CA TYR A 178 11.36 -25.07 -45.15
C TYR A 178 10.39 -26.20 -45.53
N SER A 179 9.28 -26.35 -44.81
CA SER A 179 8.25 -27.36 -45.13
C SER A 179 6.92 -27.04 -44.47
N ALA A 180 5.92 -26.73 -45.25
CA ALA A 180 4.58 -26.44 -44.76
C ALA A 180 3.89 -27.68 -44.16
N LEU A 181 4.09 -28.86 -44.72
CA LEU A 181 3.51 -30.09 -44.21
C LEU A 181 4.07 -30.46 -42.85
N MET A 182 5.39 -30.41 -42.71
CA MET A 182 6.04 -30.67 -41.42
C MET A 182 5.69 -29.61 -40.36
N ALA A 183 5.58 -28.34 -40.75
CA ALA A 183 5.12 -27.27 -39.85
C ALA A 183 3.72 -27.54 -39.32
N MET A 184 2.78 -28.03 -40.13
CA MET A 184 1.43 -28.42 -39.69
C MET A 184 1.46 -29.59 -38.69
N VAL A 185 2.31 -30.60 -38.91
CA VAL A 185 2.48 -31.73 -37.96
C VAL A 185 2.94 -31.22 -36.61
N VAL A 186 3.94 -30.33 -36.59
CA VAL A 186 4.46 -29.72 -35.36
C VAL A 186 3.39 -28.88 -34.67
N LEU A 187 2.68 -28.02 -35.38
CA LEU A 187 1.61 -27.16 -34.81
C LEU A 187 0.45 -27.97 -34.25
N PHE A 188 0.08 -29.07 -34.93
CA PHE A 188 -0.93 -29.99 -34.40
C PHE A 188 -0.51 -30.58 -33.05
N GLY A 189 0.71 -31.07 -32.93
CA GLY A 189 1.23 -31.58 -31.66
C GLY A 189 1.27 -30.55 -30.56
N PHE A 190 1.65 -29.31 -30.88
CA PHE A 190 1.66 -28.22 -29.89
C PHE A 190 0.26 -27.75 -29.48
N SER A 191 -0.76 -27.93 -30.32
CA SER A 191 -2.15 -27.71 -29.92
C SER A 191 -2.56 -28.64 -28.78
N LEU A 192 -2.08 -29.89 -28.79
CA LEU A 192 -2.28 -30.86 -27.69
C LEU A 192 -1.58 -30.40 -26.40
N MET A 193 -0.36 -29.84 -26.49
CA MET A 193 0.32 -29.26 -25.34
C MET A 193 -0.45 -28.07 -24.76
N GLY A 194 -1.00 -27.20 -25.61
CA GLY A 194 -1.87 -26.10 -25.19
C GLY A 194 -3.12 -26.56 -24.44
N LEU A 195 -3.77 -27.64 -24.90
CA LEU A 195 -4.91 -28.24 -24.23
C LEU A 195 -4.53 -28.83 -22.86
N ALA A 196 -3.36 -29.51 -22.78
CA ALA A 196 -2.84 -30.03 -21.51
C ALA A 196 -2.56 -28.90 -20.50
N THR A 197 -1.90 -27.82 -20.96
CA THR A 197 -1.63 -26.63 -20.15
C THR A 197 -2.93 -25.98 -19.64
N LYS A 198 -3.93 -25.81 -20.50
CA LYS A 198 -5.23 -25.24 -20.12
C LYS A 198 -5.93 -26.07 -19.04
N ASN A 199 -5.95 -27.39 -19.19
CA ASN A 199 -6.67 -28.27 -18.28
C ASN A 199 -5.96 -28.44 -16.93
N LEU A 200 -4.66 -28.74 -16.94
CA LEU A 200 -3.87 -28.97 -15.73
C LEU A 200 -3.52 -27.66 -15.03
N GLY A 201 -3.11 -26.65 -15.78
CA GLY A 201 -2.81 -25.31 -15.27
C GLY A 201 -4.03 -24.65 -14.62
N GLY A 202 -5.21 -24.78 -15.23
CA GLY A 202 -6.45 -24.27 -14.64
C GLY A 202 -6.82 -24.93 -13.31
N LYS A 203 -6.62 -26.26 -13.19
CA LYS A 203 -6.82 -26.98 -11.93
C LYS A 203 -5.78 -26.59 -10.88
N SER A 204 -4.53 -26.42 -11.28
CA SER A 204 -3.46 -25.95 -10.41
C SER A 204 -3.77 -24.56 -9.86
N ALA A 205 -4.09 -23.60 -10.72
CA ALA A 205 -4.42 -22.22 -10.32
C ALA A 205 -5.56 -22.16 -9.30
N LYS A 206 -6.64 -22.92 -9.53
CA LYS A 206 -7.78 -23.00 -8.60
C LYS A 206 -7.38 -23.51 -7.21
N ASN A 207 -6.53 -24.55 -7.16
CA ASN A 207 -6.06 -25.08 -5.89
C ASN A 207 -5.05 -24.14 -5.21
N PHE A 208 -4.19 -23.43 -5.96
CA PHE A 208 -3.31 -22.42 -5.37
C PHE A 208 -4.06 -21.27 -4.69
N VAL A 209 -5.15 -20.77 -5.29
CA VAL A 209 -6.01 -19.77 -4.64
C VAL A 209 -6.57 -20.30 -3.32
N LYS A 210 -7.00 -21.59 -3.30
CA LYS A 210 -7.48 -22.21 -2.06
C LYS A 210 -6.35 -22.36 -1.04
N THR A 211 -5.16 -22.79 -1.45
CA THR A 211 -3.98 -22.88 -0.58
C THR A 211 -3.67 -21.53 0.06
N GLN A 212 -3.67 -20.45 -0.71
CA GLN A 212 -3.38 -19.12 -0.19
C GLN A 212 -4.39 -18.67 0.87
N LYS A 213 -5.68 -18.98 0.67
CA LYS A 213 -6.70 -18.72 1.70
C LYS A 213 -6.44 -19.49 2.98
N THR A 214 -6.22 -20.82 2.86
CA THR A 214 -5.97 -21.68 4.05
C THR A 214 -4.64 -21.32 4.73
N THR A 215 -3.61 -20.83 3.99
CA THR A 215 -2.38 -20.31 4.58
C THR A 215 -2.68 -19.07 5.44
N ALA A 216 -3.51 -18.15 4.95
CA ALA A 216 -3.92 -16.98 5.73
C ALA A 216 -4.71 -17.38 7.00
N ASP A 217 -5.52 -18.43 6.94
CA ASP A 217 -6.24 -18.97 8.12
C ASP A 217 -5.24 -19.51 9.16
N VAL A 218 -4.18 -20.23 8.73
CA VAL A 218 -3.08 -20.70 9.61
C VAL A 218 -2.32 -19.53 10.22
N GLU A 219 -1.93 -18.55 9.40
CA GLU A 219 -1.19 -17.36 9.86
C GLU A 219 -2.02 -16.55 10.87
N GLY A 220 -3.31 -16.36 10.59
CA GLY A 220 -4.25 -15.70 11.50
C GLY A 220 -4.37 -16.43 12.84
N HIS A 221 -4.47 -17.75 12.84
CA HIS A 221 -4.52 -18.56 14.06
C HIS A 221 -3.21 -18.47 14.85
N ILE A 222 -2.04 -18.53 14.19
CA ILE A 222 -0.74 -18.35 14.84
C ILE A 222 -0.66 -16.97 15.50
N GLN A 223 -1.06 -15.91 14.80
CA GLN A 223 -1.03 -14.55 15.33
C GLN A 223 -1.95 -14.39 16.53
N GLU A 224 -3.16 -14.98 16.48
CA GLU A 224 -4.11 -14.98 17.61
C GLU A 224 -3.52 -15.68 18.84
N MET A 225 -2.96 -16.87 18.66
CA MET A 225 -2.38 -17.64 19.76
C MET A 225 -1.12 -16.97 20.33
N MET A 226 -0.25 -16.38 19.49
CA MET A 226 0.91 -15.62 19.95
C MET A 226 0.50 -14.39 20.78
N ASN A 227 -0.52 -13.67 20.36
CA ASN A 227 -1.04 -12.53 21.12
C ASN A 227 -1.71 -12.99 22.43
N GLY A 228 -2.38 -14.13 22.40
CA GLY A 228 -3.07 -14.75 23.53
C GLY A 228 -2.21 -15.68 24.40
N GLU A 229 -0.91 -15.86 24.11
CA GLU A 229 -0.05 -16.88 24.75
C GLU A 229 -0.07 -16.81 26.29
N LYS A 230 -0.12 -15.60 26.87
CA LYS A 230 -0.25 -15.44 28.33
C LYS A 230 -1.54 -16.03 28.86
N VAL A 231 -2.64 -15.93 28.11
CA VAL A 231 -3.94 -16.48 28.49
C VAL A 231 -3.90 -18.00 28.36
N VAL A 232 -3.37 -18.52 27.25
CA VAL A 232 -3.19 -19.97 27.04
C VAL A 232 -2.41 -20.59 28.22
N LYS A 233 -1.29 -19.94 28.63
CA LYS A 233 -0.44 -20.40 29.74
C LYS A 233 -1.14 -20.35 31.09
N VAL A 234 -1.86 -19.25 31.39
CA VAL A 234 -2.55 -19.08 32.68
C VAL A 234 -3.66 -20.14 32.87
N PHE A 235 -4.34 -20.50 31.79
CA PHE A 235 -5.41 -21.50 31.82
C PHE A 235 -4.95 -22.91 31.48
N SER A 236 -3.64 -23.11 31.16
CA SER A 236 -3.05 -24.43 30.81
C SER A 236 -3.77 -25.09 29.63
N HIS A 237 -4.13 -24.32 28.59
CA HIS A 237 -4.85 -24.78 27.39
C HIS A 237 -3.91 -25.06 26.20
N GLU A 238 -2.63 -25.39 26.45
CA GLU A 238 -1.66 -25.67 25.38
C GLU A 238 -2.05 -26.86 24.52
N ALA A 239 -2.60 -27.91 25.14
CA ALA A 239 -2.99 -29.13 24.41
C ALA A 239 -4.14 -28.87 23.44
N GLU A 240 -5.17 -28.15 23.86
CA GLU A 240 -6.30 -27.75 23.03
C GLU A 240 -5.89 -26.81 21.90
N THR A 241 -4.95 -25.89 22.20
CA THR A 241 -4.39 -24.96 21.21
C THR A 241 -3.62 -25.71 20.11
N ILE A 242 -2.81 -26.72 20.50
CA ILE A 242 -2.07 -27.58 19.56
C ILE A 242 -3.06 -28.38 18.70
N GLU A 243 -4.06 -29.01 19.31
CA GLU A 243 -5.07 -29.78 18.57
C GLU A 243 -5.85 -28.90 17.55
N SER A 244 -6.18 -27.68 17.95
CA SER A 244 -6.83 -26.69 17.08
C SER A 244 -5.95 -26.29 15.90
N PHE A 245 -4.67 -26.04 16.15
CA PHE A 245 -3.67 -25.75 15.12
C PHE A 245 -3.50 -26.91 14.16
N ASP A 246 -3.37 -28.14 14.66
CA ASP A 246 -3.16 -29.33 13.84
C ASP A 246 -4.32 -29.54 12.85
N LYS A 247 -5.57 -29.30 13.26
CA LYS A 247 -6.74 -29.39 12.36
C LYS A 247 -6.63 -28.44 11.17
N ILE A 248 -6.24 -27.17 11.41
CA ILE A 248 -6.12 -26.15 10.37
C ILE A 248 -4.90 -26.46 9.47
N ASN A 249 -3.79 -26.92 10.09
CA ASN A 249 -2.57 -27.30 9.38
C ASN A 249 -2.74 -28.54 8.52
N ASP A 250 -3.52 -29.53 8.96
CA ASP A 250 -3.90 -30.69 8.17
C ASP A 250 -4.75 -30.30 6.95
N GLU A 251 -5.68 -29.36 7.09
CA GLU A 251 -6.41 -28.81 5.94
C GLU A 251 -5.47 -28.14 4.95
N LEU A 252 -4.54 -27.31 5.43
CA LEU A 252 -3.50 -26.68 4.61
C LEU A 252 -2.67 -27.74 3.87
N MET A 253 -2.22 -28.78 4.57
CA MET A 253 -1.45 -29.88 3.97
C MET A 253 -2.21 -30.53 2.80
N VAL A 254 -3.48 -30.86 2.97
CA VAL A 254 -4.30 -31.49 1.92
C VAL A 254 -4.44 -30.57 0.70
N VAL A 255 -4.76 -29.30 0.93
CA VAL A 255 -4.98 -28.33 -0.14
C VAL A 255 -3.67 -28.00 -0.87
N ALA A 256 -2.58 -27.78 -0.14
CA ALA A 256 -1.27 -27.50 -0.69
C ALA A 256 -0.70 -28.69 -1.47
N ARG A 257 -0.89 -29.94 -0.96
CA ARG A 257 -0.53 -31.15 -1.67
C ARG A 257 -1.24 -31.23 -3.02
N ASN A 258 -2.54 -30.98 -3.06
CA ASN A 258 -3.31 -31.04 -4.31
C ASN A 258 -2.88 -29.95 -5.30
N ALA A 259 -2.61 -28.72 -4.83
CA ALA A 259 -2.09 -27.64 -5.66
C ALA A 259 -0.74 -28.01 -6.29
N ASN A 260 0.20 -28.50 -5.47
CA ASN A 260 1.53 -28.89 -5.90
C ASN A 260 1.52 -30.13 -6.80
N LEU A 261 0.60 -31.07 -6.58
CA LEU A 261 0.46 -32.26 -7.42
C LEU A 261 0.17 -31.88 -8.88
N TYR A 262 -0.79 -30.98 -9.11
CA TYR A 262 -1.08 -30.50 -10.47
C TYR A 262 0.05 -29.63 -11.04
N ALA A 263 0.67 -28.76 -10.24
CA ALA A 263 1.75 -27.90 -10.68
C ALA A 263 2.98 -28.71 -11.08
N ASN A 264 3.41 -29.64 -10.21
CA ASN A 264 4.63 -30.43 -10.43
C ASN A 264 4.45 -31.50 -11.51
N THR A 265 3.20 -31.89 -11.84
CA THR A 265 2.92 -32.83 -12.92
C THR A 265 2.90 -32.15 -14.29
N LEU A 266 2.58 -30.86 -14.36
CA LEU A 266 2.45 -30.12 -15.62
C LEU A 266 3.77 -30.10 -16.42
N MET A 267 4.89 -29.73 -15.79
CA MET A 267 6.19 -29.61 -16.47
C MET A 267 6.70 -30.95 -17.04
N PRO A 268 6.72 -32.08 -16.31
CA PRO A 268 7.05 -33.37 -16.86
C PRO A 268 6.15 -33.80 -18.04
N ILE A 269 4.85 -33.52 -17.97
CA ILE A 269 3.94 -33.82 -19.08
C ILE A 269 4.30 -33.01 -20.32
N LEU A 270 4.51 -31.69 -20.18
CA LEU A 270 4.87 -30.85 -21.31
C LEU A 270 6.21 -31.23 -21.91
N ASN A 271 7.22 -31.56 -21.09
CA ASN A 271 8.53 -32.02 -21.56
C ASN A 271 8.44 -33.37 -22.31
N ASN A 272 7.66 -34.31 -21.77
CA ASN A 272 7.48 -35.60 -22.45
C ASN A 272 6.66 -35.47 -23.74
N LEU A 273 5.63 -34.63 -23.77
CA LEU A 273 4.92 -34.32 -25.01
C LEU A 273 5.85 -33.71 -26.05
N GLY A 274 6.76 -32.80 -25.64
CA GLY A 274 7.80 -32.23 -26.50
C GLY A 274 8.75 -33.31 -27.05
N ASN A 275 9.18 -34.28 -26.23
CA ASN A 275 10.02 -35.40 -26.65
C ASN A 275 9.27 -36.35 -27.60
N ILE A 276 7.98 -36.63 -27.32
CA ILE A 276 7.13 -37.42 -28.23
C ILE A 276 7.03 -36.70 -29.60
N MET A 277 6.79 -35.40 -29.58
CA MET A 277 6.75 -34.61 -30.83
C MET A 277 8.06 -34.65 -31.60
N TYR A 278 9.19 -34.59 -30.91
CA TYR A 278 10.50 -34.74 -31.54
C TYR A 278 10.61 -36.12 -32.26
N VAL A 279 10.19 -37.22 -31.60
CA VAL A 279 10.18 -38.54 -32.20
C VAL A 279 9.21 -38.63 -33.40
N VAL A 280 8.00 -38.06 -33.27
CA VAL A 280 7.01 -38.04 -34.38
C VAL A 280 7.60 -37.27 -35.57
N VAL A 281 8.21 -36.12 -35.36
CA VAL A 281 8.85 -35.34 -36.42
C VAL A 281 10.02 -36.11 -37.06
N ALA A 282 10.81 -36.84 -36.27
CA ALA A 282 11.91 -37.67 -36.78
C ALA A 282 11.37 -38.80 -37.67
N VAL A 283 10.36 -39.56 -37.22
CA VAL A 283 9.72 -40.65 -37.97
C VAL A 283 9.10 -40.12 -39.26
N VAL A 284 8.29 -39.07 -39.18
CA VAL A 284 7.63 -38.45 -40.36
C VAL A 284 8.68 -37.91 -41.35
N SER A 285 9.79 -37.31 -40.86
CA SER A 285 10.90 -36.88 -41.68
C SER A 285 11.55 -38.08 -42.43
N GLY A 286 11.76 -39.20 -41.73
CA GLY A 286 12.28 -40.40 -42.34
C GLY A 286 11.37 -40.95 -43.45
N VAL A 287 10.04 -40.97 -43.19
CA VAL A 287 9.06 -41.38 -44.20
C VAL A 287 9.08 -40.45 -45.41
N PHE A 288 9.14 -39.13 -45.21
CA PHE A 288 9.22 -38.15 -46.31
C PHE A 288 10.45 -38.34 -47.20
N ILE A 289 11.62 -38.61 -46.57
CA ILE A 289 12.87 -38.81 -47.30
C ILE A 289 12.80 -40.18 -48.05
N THR A 290 12.37 -41.28 -47.36
CA THR A 290 12.39 -42.60 -47.96
C THR A 290 11.37 -42.78 -49.11
N LEU A 291 10.18 -42.15 -48.97
CA LEU A 291 9.12 -42.20 -49.98
C LEU A 291 9.26 -41.08 -51.03
N ASN A 292 10.31 -40.25 -50.93
CA ASN A 292 10.55 -39.10 -51.82
C ASN A 292 9.30 -38.21 -51.98
N ILE A 293 8.63 -37.92 -50.88
CA ILE A 293 7.42 -37.10 -50.90
C ILE A 293 7.78 -35.65 -51.29
N GLN A 294 7.03 -35.09 -52.27
CA GLN A 294 7.26 -33.73 -52.74
C GLN A 294 7.08 -32.74 -51.57
N ASN A 295 8.11 -31.95 -51.31
CA ASN A 295 8.08 -30.92 -50.27
C ASN A 295 7.28 -29.70 -50.71
N VAL A 296 6.27 -29.34 -49.94
CA VAL A 296 5.52 -28.08 -50.12
C VAL A 296 6.18 -27.03 -49.23
N SER A 297 7.01 -26.15 -49.85
CA SER A 297 7.78 -25.16 -49.10
C SER A 297 7.90 -23.85 -49.86
N LEU A 298 8.12 -22.76 -49.13
CA LEU A 298 8.41 -21.45 -49.74
C LEU A 298 9.86 -21.39 -50.24
N SER A 299 10.74 -22.22 -49.73
CA SER A 299 12.16 -22.29 -50.13
C SER A 299 12.37 -22.99 -51.47
N GLY A 300 11.40 -23.79 -51.96
CA GLY A 300 11.55 -24.63 -53.13
C GLY A 300 12.55 -25.80 -52.94
N LEU A 301 13.13 -25.98 -51.76
CA LEU A 301 14.10 -27.03 -51.48
C LEU A 301 13.43 -28.41 -51.31
N PRO A 302 14.03 -29.49 -51.80
CA PRO A 302 13.54 -30.84 -51.51
C PRO A 302 13.73 -31.17 -50.01
N PHE A 303 12.88 -32.04 -49.49
CA PHE A 303 12.96 -32.44 -48.07
C PHE A 303 14.07 -33.48 -47.94
N THR A 304 15.23 -33.04 -47.46
CA THR A 304 16.45 -33.86 -47.25
C THR A 304 16.83 -33.89 -45.75
N ILE A 305 17.89 -34.66 -45.43
CA ILE A 305 18.46 -34.69 -44.10
C ILE A 305 18.92 -33.28 -43.65
N ALA A 306 19.41 -32.47 -44.60
CA ALA A 306 19.81 -31.09 -44.34
C ALA A 306 18.63 -30.19 -43.84
N VAL A 307 17.40 -30.49 -44.25
CA VAL A 307 16.18 -29.82 -43.75
C VAL A 307 15.64 -30.52 -42.49
N ALA A 308 15.67 -31.83 -42.41
CA ALA A 308 15.09 -32.60 -41.31
C ALA A 308 15.79 -32.32 -39.96
N VAL A 309 17.13 -32.23 -39.93
CA VAL A 309 17.89 -32.00 -38.68
C VAL A 309 17.58 -30.61 -38.07
N PRO A 310 17.62 -29.48 -38.81
CA PRO A 310 17.17 -28.21 -38.32
C PRO A 310 15.71 -28.21 -37.84
N PHE A 311 14.82 -28.96 -38.53
CA PHE A 311 13.43 -29.09 -38.12
C PHE A 311 13.26 -29.75 -36.76
N LEU A 312 14.06 -30.77 -36.44
CA LEU A 312 14.11 -31.38 -35.12
C LEU A 312 14.55 -30.38 -34.03
N ASN A 313 15.58 -29.58 -34.33
CA ASN A 313 16.04 -28.52 -33.42
C ASN A 313 14.95 -27.44 -33.20
N MET A 314 14.28 -27.00 -34.26
CA MET A 314 13.16 -26.06 -34.17
C MET A 314 12.02 -26.61 -33.34
N THR A 315 11.71 -27.93 -33.45
CA THR A 315 10.69 -28.58 -32.62
C THR A 315 11.03 -28.55 -31.13
N ARG A 316 12.28 -28.81 -30.78
CA ARG A 316 12.76 -28.68 -29.37
C ARG A 316 12.71 -27.24 -28.89
N GLN A 317 13.17 -26.29 -29.70
CA GLN A 317 13.15 -24.87 -29.36
C GLN A 317 11.71 -24.38 -29.12
N PHE A 318 10.79 -24.75 -30.01
CA PHE A 318 9.39 -24.40 -29.86
C PHE A 318 8.79 -24.96 -28.55
N SER A 319 9.06 -26.25 -28.24
CA SER A 319 8.63 -26.88 -26.98
C SER A 319 9.13 -26.12 -25.75
N ALA A 320 10.41 -25.72 -25.76
CA ALA A 320 11.01 -24.93 -24.68
C ALA A 320 10.31 -23.58 -24.48
N GLN A 321 9.92 -22.92 -25.58
CA GLN A 321 9.22 -21.63 -25.54
C GLN A 321 7.79 -21.77 -24.96
N ILE A 322 7.08 -22.83 -25.29
CA ILE A 322 5.74 -23.11 -24.69
C ILE A 322 5.85 -23.31 -23.17
N ASN A 323 6.85 -24.05 -22.72
CA ASN A 323 7.13 -24.21 -21.29
C ASN A 323 7.42 -22.88 -20.62
N GLN A 324 8.22 -22.01 -21.26
CA GLN A 324 8.56 -20.68 -20.76
C GLN A 324 7.32 -19.80 -20.60
N ILE A 325 6.42 -19.75 -21.58
CA ILE A 325 5.14 -19.02 -21.47
C ILE A 325 4.35 -19.54 -20.27
N SER A 326 4.20 -20.87 -20.16
CA SER A 326 3.42 -21.48 -19.09
C SER A 326 3.93 -21.12 -17.70
N SER A 327 5.26 -20.99 -17.52
CA SER A 327 5.88 -20.59 -16.25
C SER A 327 5.64 -19.12 -15.88
N GLN A 328 5.41 -18.23 -16.86
CA GLN A 328 5.22 -16.79 -16.61
C GLN A 328 3.78 -16.40 -16.25
N ILE A 329 2.79 -17.25 -16.56
CA ILE A 329 1.36 -16.90 -16.40
C ILE A 329 1.04 -16.48 -14.97
N ASN A 330 1.48 -17.23 -13.98
CA ASN A 330 1.18 -16.94 -12.58
C ASN A 330 1.75 -15.59 -12.14
N SER A 331 3.00 -15.30 -12.51
CA SER A 331 3.65 -14.02 -12.17
C SER A 331 2.95 -12.81 -12.81
N VAL A 332 2.44 -12.98 -14.05
CA VAL A 332 1.64 -11.93 -14.71
C VAL A 332 0.32 -11.72 -13.99
N VAL A 333 -0.38 -12.79 -13.62
CA VAL A 333 -1.67 -12.70 -12.92
C VAL A 333 -1.49 -12.02 -11.55
N MET A 334 -0.47 -12.43 -10.79
CA MET A 334 -0.16 -11.81 -9.49
C MET A 334 0.26 -10.35 -9.64
N GLY A 335 1.08 -10.03 -10.64
CA GLY A 335 1.50 -8.66 -10.91
C GLY A 335 0.34 -7.74 -11.33
N ILE A 336 -0.63 -8.25 -12.10
CA ILE A 336 -1.85 -7.52 -12.46
C ILE A 336 -2.72 -7.28 -11.22
N ALA A 337 -2.85 -8.28 -10.34
CA ALA A 337 -3.60 -8.14 -9.09
C ALA A 337 -2.95 -7.08 -8.18
N GLY A 338 -1.62 -7.12 -8.01
CA GLY A 338 -0.88 -6.12 -7.25
C GLY A 338 -0.99 -4.71 -7.87
N ALA A 339 -0.87 -4.60 -9.20
CA ALA A 339 -1.06 -3.33 -9.90
C ALA A 339 -2.48 -2.76 -9.70
N ASN A 340 -3.51 -3.61 -9.70
CA ASN A 340 -4.88 -3.16 -9.43
C ASN A 340 -5.00 -2.55 -8.04
N ARG A 341 -4.49 -3.21 -7.00
CA ARG A 341 -4.52 -2.71 -5.62
C ARG A 341 -3.74 -1.41 -5.45
N VAL A 342 -2.56 -1.30 -6.09
CA VAL A 342 -1.78 -0.05 -6.12
C VAL A 342 -2.56 1.07 -6.80
N PHE A 343 -3.29 0.78 -7.88
CA PHE A 343 -4.12 1.79 -8.56
C PHE A 343 -5.37 2.14 -7.76
N GLU A 344 -5.97 1.22 -7.04
CA GLU A 344 -7.08 1.49 -6.11
C GLU A 344 -6.65 2.52 -5.05
N LEU A 345 -5.46 2.35 -4.46
CA LEU A 345 -4.91 3.35 -3.53
C LEU A 345 -4.68 4.71 -4.22
N LEU A 346 -4.10 4.72 -5.42
CA LEU A 346 -3.81 5.97 -6.15
C LEU A 346 -5.06 6.69 -6.68
N ASP A 347 -6.17 5.98 -6.81
CA ASP A 347 -7.47 6.51 -7.28
C ASP A 347 -8.40 6.85 -6.11
N GLU A 348 -7.96 6.60 -4.86
CA GLU A 348 -8.73 7.03 -3.68
C GLU A 348 -8.80 8.55 -3.64
N PRO A 349 -9.97 9.16 -3.38
CA PRO A 349 -10.09 10.60 -3.33
C PRO A 349 -9.23 11.21 -2.23
N ALA A 350 -8.41 12.19 -2.58
CA ALA A 350 -7.69 12.99 -1.61
C ALA A 350 -8.64 13.81 -0.73
N GLU A 351 -8.20 14.20 0.45
CA GLU A 351 -8.96 15.07 1.33
C GLU A 351 -9.20 16.42 0.62
N THR A 352 -10.48 16.82 0.52
CA THR A 352 -10.84 18.08 -0.13
C THR A 352 -10.45 19.29 0.73
N GLU A 353 -9.79 20.28 0.13
CA GLU A 353 -9.41 21.55 0.76
C GLU A 353 -10.18 22.72 0.11
N GLU A 354 -11.47 22.81 0.40
CA GLU A 354 -12.34 23.86 -0.20
C GLU A 354 -12.29 25.19 0.54
N GLY A 355 -11.65 25.25 1.72
CA GLY A 355 -11.55 26.46 2.52
C GLY A 355 -10.68 27.54 1.87
N TYR A 356 -11.06 28.79 2.03
CA TYR A 356 -10.32 29.96 1.54
C TYR A 356 -9.86 30.90 2.66
N VAL A 357 -10.36 30.74 3.89
CA VAL A 357 -9.90 31.47 5.07
C VAL A 357 -8.62 30.82 5.60
N THR A 358 -7.60 31.62 5.84
CA THR A 358 -6.29 31.15 6.32
C THR A 358 -5.95 31.73 7.70
N LEU A 359 -5.03 31.08 8.41
CA LEU A 359 -4.50 31.54 9.69
C LEU A 359 -3.18 32.25 9.46
N VAL A 360 -3.07 33.48 9.98
CA VAL A 360 -1.87 34.33 9.85
C VAL A 360 -1.43 34.86 11.21
N ASN A 361 -0.12 35.16 11.35
CA ASN A 361 0.36 35.96 12.46
C ASN A 361 -0.22 37.38 12.33
N ALA A 362 -0.59 37.99 13.42
CA ALA A 362 -1.21 39.30 13.41
C ALA A 362 -0.61 40.24 14.45
N GLU A 363 -0.75 41.51 14.22
CA GLU A 363 -0.45 42.57 15.16
C GLU A 363 -1.53 43.64 15.11
N THR A 364 -1.64 44.43 16.17
CA THR A 364 -2.61 45.52 16.22
C THR A 364 -1.88 46.84 16.07
N ILE A 365 -2.11 47.54 14.93
CA ILE A 365 -1.57 48.85 14.64
C ILE A 365 -2.77 49.82 14.55
N ASP A 366 -2.72 50.89 15.28
CA ASP A 366 -3.77 51.92 15.34
C ASP A 366 -5.18 51.36 15.60
N GLY A 367 -5.26 50.34 16.43
CA GLY A 367 -6.53 49.67 16.77
C GLY A 367 -7.08 48.75 15.68
N LYS A 368 -6.34 48.53 14.58
CA LYS A 368 -6.71 47.61 13.51
C LYS A 368 -5.80 46.39 13.52
N VAL A 369 -6.39 45.22 13.38
CA VAL A 369 -5.65 43.95 13.25
C VAL A 369 -5.13 43.85 11.82
N GLN A 370 -3.83 43.60 11.68
CA GLN A 370 -3.13 43.43 10.39
C GLN A 370 -2.27 42.17 10.42
N GLU A 371 -1.93 41.66 9.25
CA GLU A 371 -1.02 40.52 9.08
C GLU A 371 0.42 40.93 9.39
N ALA A 372 1.11 40.13 10.20
CA ALA A 372 2.52 40.28 10.50
C ALA A 372 3.34 39.19 9.77
N GLU A 373 4.49 39.60 9.20
CA GLU A 373 5.41 38.67 8.53
C GLU A 373 6.22 37.79 9.51
N TYR A 374 6.24 38.16 10.78
CA TYR A 374 6.98 37.48 11.84
C TYR A 374 6.01 36.90 12.89
N ARG A 375 6.50 36.00 13.72
CA ARG A 375 5.72 35.38 14.78
C ARG A 375 5.50 36.39 15.92
N THR A 376 4.24 36.77 16.14
CA THR A 376 3.85 37.72 17.19
C THR A 376 3.29 37.04 18.44
N GLY A 377 2.95 35.72 18.37
CA GLY A 377 2.15 35.04 19.38
C GLY A 377 0.66 35.42 19.37
N TYR A 378 0.27 36.25 18.44
CA TYR A 378 -1.12 36.68 18.22
C TYR A 378 -1.55 36.30 16.80
N TRP A 379 -2.71 35.68 16.67
CA TRP A 379 -3.17 35.09 15.41
C TRP A 379 -4.49 35.70 14.98
N ALA A 380 -4.71 35.78 13.66
CA ALA A 380 -5.97 36.21 13.06
C ALA A 380 -6.36 35.32 11.89
N TRP A 381 -7.66 35.18 11.70
CA TRP A 381 -8.26 34.61 10.50
C TRP A 381 -8.24 35.67 9.39
N LYS A 382 -7.52 35.39 8.30
CA LYS A 382 -7.51 36.19 7.07
C LYS A 382 -8.65 35.70 6.20
N TYR A 383 -9.73 36.51 6.14
CA TYR A 383 -10.94 36.22 5.41
C TYR A 383 -11.01 37.09 4.14
N PRO A 384 -10.71 36.55 2.94
CA PRO A 384 -10.90 37.24 1.67
C PRO A 384 -12.38 37.25 1.30
N HIS A 385 -12.91 38.40 0.86
CA HIS A 385 -14.27 38.58 0.37
C HIS A 385 -14.31 38.61 -1.16
N SER A 386 -15.49 38.38 -1.74
CA SER A 386 -15.70 38.37 -3.19
C SER A 386 -15.50 39.73 -3.88
N ASP A 387 -15.53 40.81 -3.10
CA ASP A 387 -15.27 42.18 -3.54
C ASP A 387 -13.79 42.57 -3.54
N GLY A 388 -12.89 41.62 -3.20
CA GLY A 388 -11.44 41.84 -3.10
C GLY A 388 -10.98 42.41 -1.76
N THR A 389 -11.88 42.70 -0.83
CA THR A 389 -11.53 43.12 0.53
C THR A 389 -11.08 41.93 1.38
N VAL A 390 -10.25 42.19 2.39
CA VAL A 390 -9.78 41.19 3.35
C VAL A 390 -10.14 41.66 4.77
N THR A 391 -10.80 40.79 5.54
CA THR A 391 -11.06 41.02 6.95
C THR A 391 -10.12 40.16 7.80
N TYR A 392 -9.50 40.77 8.83
CA TYR A 392 -8.69 40.05 9.82
C TYR A 392 -9.49 39.93 11.12
N THR A 393 -9.88 38.70 11.48
CA THR A 393 -10.62 38.40 12.71
C THR A 393 -9.65 37.82 13.73
N PRO A 394 -9.43 38.45 14.92
CA PRO A 394 -8.59 37.87 15.97
C PRO A 394 -9.04 36.46 16.35
N VAL A 395 -8.08 35.54 16.48
CA VAL A 395 -8.39 34.20 16.98
C VAL A 395 -8.54 34.26 18.49
N LYS A 396 -9.75 34.03 18.97
CA LYS A 396 -10.10 34.06 20.40
C LYS A 396 -10.46 32.68 20.94
N GLY A 397 -10.82 31.74 20.05
CA GLY A 397 -11.24 30.41 20.45
C GLY A 397 -12.72 30.31 20.81
N ASP A 398 -13.60 31.15 20.25
CA ASP A 398 -15.07 30.96 20.35
C ASP A 398 -15.46 29.84 19.39
N VAL A 399 -15.88 28.70 19.92
CA VAL A 399 -16.29 27.54 19.14
C VAL A 399 -17.75 27.22 19.40
N ARG A 400 -18.57 27.10 18.33
CA ARG A 400 -20.00 26.84 18.40
C ARG A 400 -20.46 25.80 17.40
N LEU A 401 -21.26 24.85 17.89
CA LEU A 401 -21.95 23.85 17.08
C LEU A 401 -23.45 24.20 17.12
N PHE A 402 -24.15 24.10 16.00
CA PHE A 402 -25.57 24.38 15.83
C PHE A 402 -26.22 23.20 15.12
N ASP A 403 -27.09 22.50 15.81
CA ASP A 403 -27.96 21.45 15.32
C ASP A 403 -27.22 20.44 14.44
N VAL A 404 -26.08 19.93 14.96
CA VAL A 404 -25.18 19.06 14.21
C VAL A 404 -25.65 17.62 14.31
N ASP A 405 -25.96 17.02 13.15
CA ASP A 405 -26.16 15.59 12.97
C ASP A 405 -24.94 15.00 12.24
N PHE A 406 -24.54 13.80 12.65
CA PHE A 406 -23.37 13.13 12.03
C PHE A 406 -23.43 11.62 12.18
N GLY A 407 -23.01 10.90 11.12
CA GLY A 407 -22.74 9.47 11.08
C GLY A 407 -21.49 9.14 10.29
N TYR A 408 -20.76 8.10 10.71
CA TYR A 408 -19.59 7.59 9.97
C TYR A 408 -19.98 6.84 8.68
N GLU A 409 -21.19 6.25 8.70
CA GLU A 409 -21.75 5.51 7.57
C GLU A 409 -23.14 6.11 7.21
N PRO A 410 -23.48 6.15 5.90
CA PRO A 410 -24.80 6.64 5.47
C PRO A 410 -25.93 5.84 6.14
N GLY A 411 -26.88 6.55 6.73
CA GLY A 411 -28.03 5.93 7.40
C GLY A 411 -27.79 5.47 8.84
N HIS A 412 -26.59 5.64 9.37
CA HIS A 412 -26.28 5.33 10.78
C HIS A 412 -25.78 6.58 11.50
N THR A 413 -26.72 7.39 12.00
CA THR A 413 -26.41 8.63 12.72
C THR A 413 -25.89 8.30 14.14
N VAL A 414 -24.77 8.90 14.50
CA VAL A 414 -24.07 8.74 15.80
C VAL A 414 -24.30 9.95 16.70
N LEU A 415 -24.38 11.16 16.13
CA LEU A 415 -24.68 12.39 16.86
C LEU A 415 -25.99 12.96 16.35
N HIS A 416 -26.84 13.38 17.27
CA HIS A 416 -28.18 13.89 16.99
C HIS A 416 -28.39 15.27 17.62
N ASP A 417 -28.64 16.29 16.79
CA ASP A 417 -29.03 17.64 17.21
C ASP A 417 -28.05 18.24 18.25
N ILE A 418 -26.75 18.14 17.97
CA ILE A 418 -25.71 18.63 18.87
C ILE A 418 -25.59 20.14 18.75
N SER A 419 -26.07 20.86 19.78
CA SER A 419 -25.91 22.29 19.95
C SER A 419 -25.06 22.60 21.18
N LEU A 420 -23.85 23.14 20.93
CA LEU A 420 -22.82 23.37 21.96
C LEU A 420 -22.09 24.68 21.68
N TYR A 421 -21.69 25.39 22.72
CA TYR A 421 -20.82 26.54 22.62
C TYR A 421 -19.74 26.53 23.70
N ALA A 422 -18.53 26.94 23.34
CA ALA A 422 -17.43 27.25 24.23
C ALA A 422 -16.98 28.70 23.99
N LYS A 423 -16.97 29.49 25.06
CA LYS A 423 -16.47 30.87 25.00
C LYS A 423 -14.95 30.87 25.09
N PRO A 424 -14.26 31.94 24.62
CA PRO A 424 -12.83 32.08 24.76
C PRO A 424 -12.36 31.82 26.21
N GLY A 425 -11.33 30.95 26.35
CA GLY A 425 -10.76 30.59 27.64
C GLY A 425 -11.56 29.61 28.47
N GLN A 426 -12.74 29.14 28.04
CA GLN A 426 -13.54 28.16 28.78
C GLN A 426 -13.02 26.73 28.62
N LYS A 427 -13.09 25.99 29.73
CA LYS A 427 -12.89 24.52 29.77
C LYS A 427 -14.23 23.82 29.70
N VAL A 428 -14.45 23.06 28.62
CA VAL A 428 -15.66 22.25 28.39
C VAL A 428 -15.30 20.79 28.56
N ALA A 429 -15.88 20.11 29.55
CA ALA A 429 -15.68 18.68 29.77
C ALA A 429 -16.83 17.86 29.19
N PHE A 430 -16.50 16.85 28.39
CA PHE A 430 -17.46 15.85 27.91
C PHE A 430 -17.46 14.64 28.84
N VAL A 431 -18.65 14.27 29.31
CA VAL A 431 -18.89 13.13 30.20
C VAL A 431 -19.99 12.25 29.61
N GLY A 432 -19.91 10.96 29.80
CA GLY A 432 -20.89 9.98 29.31
C GLY A 432 -20.27 8.60 29.13
N ALA A 433 -21.08 7.58 28.89
CA ALA A 433 -20.63 6.22 28.65
C ALA A 433 -19.75 6.08 27.40
N THR A 434 -19.02 4.97 27.31
CA THR A 434 -18.30 4.62 26.07
C THR A 434 -19.29 4.49 24.92
N GLY A 435 -18.98 5.10 23.77
CA GLY A 435 -19.88 5.14 22.61
C GLY A 435 -20.92 6.26 22.65
N ALA A 436 -20.99 7.11 23.69
CA ALA A 436 -21.94 8.23 23.76
C ALA A 436 -21.68 9.37 22.74
N GLY A 437 -20.59 9.31 21.94
CA GLY A 437 -20.29 10.30 20.92
C GLY A 437 -19.22 11.35 21.30
N LYS A 438 -18.55 11.23 22.44
CA LYS A 438 -17.54 12.19 22.92
C LYS A 438 -16.39 12.38 21.92
N THR A 439 -15.74 11.30 21.50
CA THR A 439 -14.65 11.32 20.51
C THR A 439 -15.13 11.76 19.14
N THR A 440 -16.37 11.47 18.78
CA THR A 440 -16.96 11.93 17.52
C THR A 440 -17.05 13.45 17.46
N ILE A 441 -17.47 14.13 18.56
CA ILE A 441 -17.47 15.59 18.63
C ILE A 441 -16.06 16.16 18.42
N THR A 442 -15.04 15.58 19.06
CA THR A 442 -13.65 16.06 18.89
C THR A 442 -13.12 15.84 17.49
N ASN A 443 -13.49 14.73 16.82
CA ASN A 443 -13.17 14.48 15.41
C ASN A 443 -13.80 15.52 14.47
N LEU A 444 -15.03 15.95 14.75
CA LEU A 444 -15.71 17.01 13.98
C LEU A 444 -15.08 18.39 14.22
N LEU A 445 -14.66 18.70 15.46
CA LEU A 445 -13.95 19.95 15.76
C LEU A 445 -12.63 20.07 14.99
N ASN A 446 -11.89 18.95 14.84
CA ASN A 446 -10.66 18.88 14.04
C ASN A 446 -10.93 18.79 12.53
N ARG A 447 -12.20 18.69 12.13
CA ARG A 447 -12.62 18.48 10.75
C ARG A 447 -11.90 17.28 10.11
N PHE A 448 -11.75 16.17 10.87
CA PHE A 448 -11.33 14.90 10.32
C PHE A 448 -12.44 14.26 9.47
N TYR A 449 -13.68 14.64 9.79
CA TYR A 449 -14.89 14.31 9.06
C TYR A 449 -15.68 15.58 8.82
N ASP A 450 -16.31 15.71 7.66
CA ASP A 450 -17.22 16.81 7.35
C ASP A 450 -18.63 16.42 7.83
N ILE A 451 -19.40 17.39 8.35
CA ILE A 451 -20.77 17.19 8.83
C ILE A 451 -21.77 17.14 7.67
N GLU A 452 -22.82 16.34 7.83
CA GLU A 452 -23.90 16.22 6.84
C GLU A 452 -24.94 17.34 7.03
N ASP A 453 -25.32 17.67 8.30
CA ASP A 453 -26.24 18.71 8.64
C ASP A 453 -25.77 19.55 9.83
N GLY A 454 -26.32 20.73 9.99
CA GLY A 454 -25.92 21.68 11.01
C GLY A 454 -24.79 22.62 10.61
N LYS A 455 -24.16 23.28 11.59
CA LYS A 455 -23.03 24.21 11.38
C LYS A 455 -22.06 24.19 12.55
N ILE A 456 -20.77 24.18 12.25
CA ILE A 456 -19.70 24.42 13.24
C ILE A 456 -19.05 25.75 12.89
N ARG A 457 -18.91 26.64 13.88
CA ARG A 457 -18.25 27.94 13.72
C ARG A 457 -17.07 28.07 14.67
N TYR A 458 -15.99 28.67 14.18
CA TYR A 458 -14.84 29.08 14.94
C TYR A 458 -14.67 30.59 14.81
N ASP A 459 -14.72 31.34 15.94
CA ASP A 459 -14.74 32.80 15.97
C ASP A 459 -15.76 33.42 15.03
N GLY A 460 -16.96 32.82 14.95
CA GLY A 460 -18.05 33.21 14.08
C GLY A 460 -17.95 32.75 12.62
N ILE A 461 -16.81 32.24 12.18
CA ILE A 461 -16.56 31.74 10.82
C ILE A 461 -16.97 30.26 10.74
N ASN A 462 -17.73 29.86 9.70
CA ASN A 462 -18.04 28.46 9.46
C ASN A 462 -16.74 27.71 9.10
N ILE A 463 -16.45 26.59 9.79
CA ILE A 463 -15.22 25.82 9.59
C ILE A 463 -15.05 25.31 8.16
N ASN A 464 -16.14 25.13 7.41
CA ASN A 464 -16.08 24.73 5.99
C ASN A 464 -15.43 25.80 5.11
N LYS A 465 -15.42 27.08 5.53
CA LYS A 465 -14.75 28.19 4.85
C LYS A 465 -13.28 28.30 5.24
N ILE A 466 -12.87 27.69 6.35
CA ILE A 466 -11.48 27.71 6.82
C ILE A 466 -10.72 26.56 6.17
N ARG A 467 -9.52 26.79 5.68
CA ARG A 467 -8.64 25.72 5.21
C ARG A 467 -8.38 24.72 6.33
N LYS A 468 -8.48 23.41 6.03
CA LYS A 468 -8.27 22.35 7.03
C LYS A 468 -6.90 22.47 7.69
N SER A 469 -5.87 22.76 6.91
CA SER A 469 -4.51 23.00 7.42
C SER A 469 -4.43 24.20 8.38
N ALA A 470 -5.15 25.28 8.09
CA ALA A 470 -5.22 26.47 8.95
C ALA A 470 -6.06 26.19 10.22
N LEU A 471 -7.17 25.48 10.11
CA LEU A 471 -8.01 25.06 11.24
C LEU A 471 -7.22 24.18 12.22
N ARG A 472 -6.58 23.11 11.70
CA ARG A 472 -5.79 22.16 12.50
C ARG A 472 -4.58 22.82 13.16
N ARG A 473 -4.01 23.86 12.54
CA ARG A 473 -2.93 24.67 13.15
C ARG A 473 -3.42 25.53 14.31
N ALA A 474 -4.69 25.97 14.31
CA ALA A 474 -5.32 26.70 15.39
C ALA A 474 -5.82 25.79 16.53
N LEU A 475 -5.81 24.47 16.32
CA LEU A 475 -6.22 23.44 17.27
C LEU A 475 -5.02 22.62 17.72
N GLY A 476 -4.82 22.47 19.01
CA GLY A 476 -3.88 21.50 19.58
C GLY A 476 -4.62 20.25 20.05
N ILE A 477 -4.04 19.10 19.82
CA ILE A 477 -4.64 17.83 20.26
C ILE A 477 -3.63 17.04 21.10
N VAL A 478 -4.11 16.50 22.22
CA VAL A 478 -3.40 15.46 23.01
C VAL A 478 -4.30 14.23 23.02
N LEU A 479 -3.86 13.17 22.34
CA LEU A 479 -4.62 11.93 22.19
C LEU A 479 -4.35 10.99 23.38
N GLN A 480 -5.30 10.10 23.63
CA GLN A 480 -5.18 9.00 24.59
C GLN A 480 -4.00 8.08 24.24
N ASP A 481 -3.94 7.63 23.00
CA ASP A 481 -2.87 6.79 22.50
C ASP A 481 -1.75 7.67 21.93
N VAL A 482 -0.64 7.74 22.69
CA VAL A 482 0.50 8.55 22.32
C VAL A 482 1.37 7.82 21.32
N ASN A 483 1.52 8.41 20.13
CA ASN A 483 2.45 7.95 19.10
C ASN A 483 3.69 8.84 19.08
N LEU A 484 4.86 8.22 19.34
CA LEU A 484 6.17 8.86 19.22
C LEU A 484 6.89 8.34 17.97
N PHE A 485 7.52 9.26 17.25
CA PHE A 485 8.27 8.92 16.04
C PHE A 485 9.71 8.50 16.39
N THR A 486 10.29 7.67 15.54
CA THR A 486 11.73 7.38 15.62
C THR A 486 12.52 8.67 15.38
N GLY A 487 13.31 9.06 16.38
CA GLY A 487 14.04 10.33 16.41
C GLY A 487 14.40 10.68 17.86
N THR A 488 15.00 11.84 18.06
CA THR A 488 15.34 12.29 19.43
C THR A 488 14.08 12.71 20.19
N VAL A 489 14.17 12.80 21.52
CA VAL A 489 13.10 13.39 22.34
C VAL A 489 12.82 14.83 21.87
N LEU A 490 13.87 15.58 21.56
CA LEU A 490 13.78 16.96 21.07
C LEU A 490 12.99 17.03 19.76
N ASP A 491 13.27 16.14 18.78
CA ASP A 491 12.55 16.07 17.52
C ASP A 491 11.07 15.73 17.73
N ASN A 492 10.78 14.85 18.66
CA ASN A 492 9.40 14.49 19.01
C ASN A 492 8.62 15.67 19.61
N ILE A 493 9.26 16.54 20.42
CA ILE A 493 8.63 17.76 20.92
C ILE A 493 8.48 18.78 19.78
N ARG A 494 9.55 18.99 19.00
CA ARG A 494 9.58 19.93 17.84
C ARG A 494 8.55 19.57 16.76
N TYR A 495 8.08 18.32 16.72
CA TYR A 495 7.04 17.90 15.78
C TYR A 495 5.75 18.75 15.90
N GLY A 496 5.45 19.32 17.06
CA GLY A 496 4.33 20.25 17.24
C GLY A 496 4.53 21.57 16.48
N ARG A 497 5.79 21.99 16.28
CA ARG A 497 6.18 23.17 15.51
C ARG A 497 7.60 22.99 14.99
N LEU A 498 7.74 22.73 13.69
CA LEU A 498 9.01 22.34 13.08
C LEU A 498 10.08 23.44 13.09
N ASP A 499 9.69 24.72 13.15
CA ASP A 499 10.58 25.90 13.25
C ASP A 499 10.90 26.30 14.69
N ALA A 500 10.51 25.50 15.69
CA ALA A 500 10.81 25.76 17.10
C ALA A 500 12.31 25.61 17.39
N THR A 501 12.86 26.56 18.16
CA THR A 501 14.24 26.46 18.66
C THR A 501 14.36 25.39 19.73
N ASP A 502 15.58 24.97 20.07
CA ASP A 502 15.82 24.03 21.16
C ASP A 502 15.32 24.60 22.48
N GLU A 503 15.50 25.91 22.70
CA GLU A 503 15.02 26.63 23.88
C GLU A 503 13.49 26.62 23.99
N ASP A 504 12.78 26.77 22.85
CA ASP A 504 11.31 26.67 22.81
C ASP A 504 10.83 25.26 23.20
N CYS A 505 11.50 24.24 22.68
CA CYS A 505 11.20 22.85 23.03
C CYS A 505 11.46 22.56 24.50
N VAL A 506 12.55 23.06 25.07
CA VAL A 506 12.85 22.92 26.50
C VAL A 506 11.85 23.68 27.37
N LYS A 507 11.43 24.88 26.97
CA LYS A 507 10.36 25.62 27.66
C LYS A 507 9.03 24.83 27.66
N ALA A 508 8.65 24.27 26.52
CA ALA A 508 7.47 23.44 26.39
C ALA A 508 7.56 22.17 27.25
N ALA A 509 8.72 21.52 27.30
CA ALA A 509 8.96 20.36 28.17
C ALA A 509 8.87 20.71 29.66
N LYS A 510 9.35 21.88 30.07
CA LYS A 510 9.21 22.36 31.46
C LYS A 510 7.75 22.62 31.80
N LEU A 511 7.01 23.28 30.91
CA LEU A 511 5.57 23.52 31.08
C LEU A 511 4.79 22.20 31.25
N ALA A 512 5.11 21.20 30.43
CA ALA A 512 4.51 19.87 30.50
C ALA A 512 4.95 19.05 31.73
N GLY A 513 6.00 19.48 32.46
CA GLY A 513 6.60 18.70 33.54
C GLY A 513 7.48 17.54 33.06
N ALA A 514 7.93 17.58 31.79
CA ALA A 514 8.74 16.54 31.17
C ALA A 514 10.25 16.73 31.38
N ASP A 515 10.73 17.95 31.62
CA ASP A 515 12.15 18.31 31.67
C ASP A 515 12.94 17.44 32.67
N ASP A 516 12.39 17.20 33.87
CA ASP A 516 13.08 16.47 34.92
C ASP A 516 13.40 15.01 34.55
N PHE A 517 12.47 14.30 33.89
CA PHE A 517 12.75 12.93 33.45
C PHE A 517 13.62 12.91 32.21
N ILE A 518 13.42 13.85 31.26
CA ILE A 518 14.21 13.94 30.03
C ILE A 518 15.70 14.10 30.36
N ARG A 519 16.04 14.99 31.30
CA ARG A 519 17.44 15.20 31.75
C ARG A 519 18.08 13.99 32.41
N ARG A 520 17.30 13.02 32.89
CA ARG A 520 17.79 11.75 33.48
C ARG A 520 18.01 10.67 32.41
N LEU A 521 17.55 10.87 31.18
CA LEU A 521 17.85 9.95 30.10
C LEU A 521 19.34 10.01 29.73
N PRO A 522 19.93 8.94 29.18
CA PRO A 522 21.38 8.87 28.93
C PRO A 522 21.95 10.04 28.15
N GLU A 523 21.23 10.53 27.13
CA GLU A 523 21.61 11.66 26.28
C GLU A 523 20.65 12.86 26.45
N GLY A 524 19.84 12.89 27.51
CA GLY A 524 18.87 13.94 27.75
C GLY A 524 17.90 14.13 26.59
N TYR A 525 17.77 15.36 26.11
CA TYR A 525 16.93 15.72 24.96
C TYR A 525 17.35 15.06 23.64
N HIS A 526 18.59 14.62 23.51
CA HIS A 526 19.12 13.96 22.31
C HIS A 526 18.97 12.44 22.37
N THR A 527 18.39 11.90 23.43
CA THR A 527 18.11 10.46 23.54
C THR A 527 17.23 10.01 22.38
N MET A 528 17.70 8.99 21.64
CA MET A 528 16.98 8.40 20.50
C MET A 528 15.83 7.52 20.98
N LEU A 529 14.65 7.81 20.49
CA LEU A 529 13.45 7.00 20.67
C LEU A 529 13.24 6.11 19.46
N LYS A 530 12.88 4.84 19.71
CA LYS A 530 12.52 3.84 18.70
C LYS A 530 11.24 3.15 19.12
N ASP A 531 10.60 2.42 18.23
CA ASP A 531 9.45 1.56 18.51
C ASP A 531 8.38 2.25 19.38
N ASN A 532 7.92 3.42 18.91
CA ASN A 532 6.93 4.24 19.63
C ASN A 532 7.36 4.64 21.07
N GLY A 533 8.67 4.78 21.32
CA GLY A 533 9.18 5.11 22.65
C GLY A 533 8.96 3.98 23.67
N SER A 534 9.06 2.71 23.27
CA SER A 534 8.83 1.53 24.12
C SER A 534 9.70 1.49 25.37
N ALA A 535 10.86 2.16 25.35
CA ALA A 535 11.73 2.31 26.53
C ALA A 535 11.20 3.30 27.59
N LEU A 536 10.19 4.10 27.26
CA LEU A 536 9.58 5.07 28.16
C LEU A 536 8.29 4.51 28.78
N SER A 537 8.00 4.92 30.02
CA SER A 537 6.70 4.62 30.63
C SER A 537 5.57 5.35 29.88
N GLN A 538 4.33 4.88 30.01
CA GLN A 538 3.18 5.51 29.40
C GLN A 538 3.04 6.98 29.81
N GLY A 539 3.24 7.30 31.10
CA GLY A 539 3.20 8.67 31.59
C GLY A 539 4.29 9.55 30.99
N GLN A 540 5.52 9.02 30.81
CA GLN A 540 6.60 9.76 30.16
C GLN A 540 6.28 10.06 28.68
N ARG A 541 5.70 9.10 27.96
CA ARG A 541 5.22 9.33 26.58
C ARG A 541 4.14 10.42 26.55
N GLN A 542 3.19 10.38 27.50
CA GLN A 542 2.14 11.39 27.62
C GLN A 542 2.72 12.78 27.86
N LEU A 543 3.73 12.93 28.74
CA LEU A 543 4.39 14.21 28.99
C LEU A 543 5.08 14.77 27.73
N ILE A 544 5.68 13.92 26.88
CA ILE A 544 6.23 14.34 25.60
C ILE A 544 5.12 14.81 24.66
N SER A 545 3.98 14.12 24.64
CA SER A 545 2.82 14.53 23.82
C SER A 545 2.26 15.89 24.28
N ILE A 546 2.18 16.14 25.60
CA ILE A 546 1.79 17.44 26.16
C ILE A 546 2.81 18.52 25.77
N ALA A 547 4.11 18.22 25.83
CA ALA A 547 5.16 19.16 25.40
C ALA A 547 5.08 19.47 23.91
N ARG A 548 4.74 18.45 23.07
CA ARG A 548 4.47 18.63 21.62
C ARG A 548 3.31 19.59 21.37
N ALA A 549 2.22 19.47 22.12
CA ALA A 549 1.10 20.39 22.03
C ALA A 549 1.44 21.77 22.58
N ALA A 550 2.25 21.86 23.63
CA ALA A 550 2.70 23.12 24.22
C ALA A 550 3.60 23.95 23.29
N VAL A 551 4.51 23.31 22.55
CA VAL A 551 5.40 24.03 21.60
C VAL A 551 4.63 24.57 20.40
N ALA A 552 3.54 23.94 19.99
CA ALA A 552 2.63 24.42 18.94
C ALA A 552 1.92 25.70 19.34
N ASP A 553 1.60 25.86 20.64
CA ASP A 553 0.96 27.03 21.25
C ASP A 553 -0.37 27.43 20.59
N PRO A 554 -1.32 26.50 20.42
CA PRO A 554 -2.60 26.77 19.78
C PRO A 554 -3.59 27.47 20.73
N PRO A 555 -4.50 28.31 20.23
CA PRO A 555 -5.51 29.01 21.06
C PRO A 555 -6.65 28.09 21.54
N VAL A 556 -6.89 26.96 20.90
CA VAL A 556 -7.85 25.95 21.33
C VAL A 556 -7.18 24.60 21.49
N MET A 557 -7.53 23.90 22.58
CA MET A 557 -7.01 22.59 22.90
C MET A 557 -8.10 21.53 22.91
N ILE A 558 -7.77 20.35 22.45
CA ILE A 558 -8.59 19.15 22.56
C ILE A 558 -7.76 18.10 23.29
N LEU A 559 -8.27 17.64 24.42
CA LEU A 559 -7.56 16.71 25.30
C LEU A 559 -8.40 15.45 25.48
N ASP A 560 -7.80 14.30 25.16
CA ASP A 560 -8.40 12.98 25.46
C ASP A 560 -7.68 12.38 26.67
N GLU A 561 -8.36 12.36 27.82
CA GLU A 561 -7.78 12.01 29.10
C GLU A 561 -8.00 10.53 29.43
N ALA A 562 -7.12 9.65 28.95
CA ALA A 562 -7.09 8.27 29.43
C ALA A 562 -5.74 7.96 30.09
N THR A 563 -5.76 7.88 31.41
CA THR A 563 -4.58 7.67 32.26
C THR A 563 -4.70 6.42 33.12
N SER A 564 -5.55 5.48 32.74
CA SER A 564 -5.89 4.27 33.52
C SER A 564 -4.71 3.33 33.87
N SER A 565 -3.53 3.56 33.28
CA SER A 565 -2.36 2.67 33.45
C SER A 565 -1.09 3.41 33.90
N ILE A 566 -1.23 4.59 34.53
CA ILE A 566 -0.10 5.40 35.01
C ILE A 566 -0.02 5.36 36.52
N ASP A 567 1.20 5.25 37.07
CA ASP A 567 1.43 5.34 38.51
C ASP A 567 1.01 6.70 39.09
N THR A 568 0.54 6.74 40.33
CA THR A 568 -0.06 7.92 40.97
C THR A 568 0.87 9.16 40.97
N ARG A 569 2.19 8.94 41.09
CA ARG A 569 3.16 10.05 41.08
C ARG A 569 3.29 10.70 39.69
N THR A 570 3.48 9.89 38.69
CA THR A 570 3.57 10.36 37.27
C THR A 570 2.24 10.94 36.83
N GLU A 571 1.13 10.37 37.26
CA GLU A 571 -0.21 10.87 37.06
C GLU A 571 -0.38 12.31 37.55
N ALA A 572 0.06 12.62 38.76
CA ALA A 572 -0.01 13.99 39.30
C ALA A 572 0.86 14.98 38.48
N ILE A 573 1.95 14.51 37.87
CA ILE A 573 2.79 15.35 36.99
C ILE A 573 2.08 15.59 35.67
N VAL A 574 1.52 14.55 35.03
CA VAL A 574 0.73 14.63 33.82
C VAL A 574 -0.44 15.60 33.99
N GLN A 575 -1.19 15.47 35.10
CA GLN A 575 -2.31 16.35 35.41
C GLN A 575 -1.89 17.83 35.53
N ARG A 576 -0.79 18.12 36.22
CA ARG A 576 -0.24 19.47 36.31
C ARG A 576 0.19 20.01 34.96
N GLY A 577 0.81 19.18 34.12
CA GLY A 577 1.17 19.54 32.75
C GLY A 577 -0.05 19.86 31.88
N MET A 578 -1.11 19.06 32.01
CA MET A 578 -2.39 19.30 31.35
C MET A 578 -3.04 20.62 31.82
N ASP A 579 -3.09 20.83 33.15
CA ASP A 579 -3.64 22.08 33.72
C ASP A 579 -2.89 23.33 33.25
N ALA A 580 -1.54 23.25 33.21
CA ALA A 580 -0.71 24.32 32.68
C ALA A 580 -0.95 24.59 31.18
N LEU A 581 -1.17 23.51 30.39
CA LEU A 581 -1.47 23.62 28.96
C LEU A 581 -2.85 24.22 28.70
N MET A 582 -3.84 23.95 29.57
CA MET A 582 -5.21 24.47 29.47
C MET A 582 -5.35 25.94 29.89
N TYR A 583 -4.35 26.49 30.59
CA TYR A 583 -4.45 27.85 31.14
C TYR A 583 -4.59 28.89 30.04
N ASP A 584 -5.59 29.79 30.16
CA ASP A 584 -5.91 30.88 29.23
C ASP A 584 -6.25 30.43 27.80
N ARG A 585 -6.75 29.18 27.65
CA ARG A 585 -7.14 28.61 26.34
C ARG A 585 -8.53 27.99 26.39
N THR A 586 -9.25 28.09 25.28
CA THR A 586 -10.48 27.32 25.12
C THR A 586 -10.14 25.84 25.02
N THR A 587 -10.69 25.03 25.91
CA THR A 587 -10.31 23.63 25.98
C THR A 587 -11.51 22.71 25.99
N PHE A 588 -11.47 21.69 25.13
CA PHE A 588 -12.40 20.56 25.12
C PHE A 588 -11.70 19.34 25.70
N VAL A 589 -12.26 18.78 26.77
CA VAL A 589 -11.67 17.62 27.46
C VAL A 589 -12.65 16.45 27.42
N ILE A 590 -12.21 15.30 26.90
CA ILE A 590 -12.91 14.05 27.13
C ILE A 590 -12.43 13.57 28.50
N ALA A 591 -13.28 13.78 29.50
CA ALA A 591 -12.89 13.57 30.87
C ALA A 591 -13.24 12.16 31.36
N HIS A 592 -12.22 11.44 31.78
CA HIS A 592 -12.31 10.13 32.45
C HIS A 592 -12.06 10.24 33.96
N ARG A 593 -11.82 11.46 34.48
CA ARG A 593 -11.50 11.71 35.88
C ARG A 593 -12.44 12.74 36.49
N LEU A 594 -12.84 12.43 37.72
CA LEU A 594 -13.70 13.33 38.49
C LEU A 594 -13.05 14.69 38.78
N SER A 595 -11.72 14.76 38.98
CA SER A 595 -10.99 16.01 39.20
C SER A 595 -11.04 16.95 38.00
N THR A 596 -10.85 16.46 36.79
CA THR A 596 -10.91 17.23 35.57
C THR A 596 -12.32 17.72 35.28
N VAL A 597 -13.31 16.86 35.51
CA VAL A 597 -14.74 17.22 35.36
C VAL A 597 -15.12 18.34 36.34
N ARG A 598 -14.71 18.20 37.60
CA ARG A 598 -15.04 19.17 38.65
C ARG A 598 -14.49 20.56 38.37
N ASN A 599 -13.29 20.65 37.78
CA ASN A 599 -12.60 21.90 37.50
C ASN A 599 -12.96 22.51 36.13
N ALA A 600 -13.92 21.94 35.40
CA ALA A 600 -14.41 22.46 34.14
C ALA A 600 -15.42 23.60 34.34
N ASP A 601 -15.36 24.63 33.49
CA ASP A 601 -16.33 25.74 33.51
C ASP A 601 -17.71 25.29 33.01
N VAL A 602 -17.73 24.34 32.11
CA VAL A 602 -18.95 23.74 31.55
C VAL A 602 -18.78 22.24 31.43
N ILE A 603 -19.73 21.51 31.95
CA ILE A 603 -19.83 20.06 31.79
C ILE A 603 -20.97 19.77 30.82
N VAL A 604 -20.71 18.91 29.85
CA VAL A 604 -21.66 18.42 28.85
C VAL A 604 -21.81 16.93 29.03
N VAL A 605 -22.98 16.49 29.40
CA VAL A 605 -23.31 15.07 29.56
C VAL A 605 -23.92 14.56 28.26
N LEU A 606 -23.26 13.55 27.69
CA LEU A 606 -23.67 12.90 26.45
C LEU A 606 -24.23 11.52 26.74
N ASP A 607 -25.34 11.20 26.10
CA ASP A 607 -25.91 9.86 26.10
C ASP A 607 -26.55 9.57 24.74
N HIS A 608 -26.23 8.40 24.17
CA HIS A 608 -26.71 7.97 22.86
C HIS A 608 -26.66 9.06 21.76
N GLY A 609 -25.53 9.78 21.69
CA GLY A 609 -25.29 10.82 20.69
C GLY A 609 -26.08 12.12 20.92
N ARG A 610 -26.66 12.34 22.08
CA ARG A 610 -27.39 13.56 22.44
C ARG A 610 -26.83 14.24 23.68
N ILE A 611 -26.91 15.56 23.73
CA ILE A 611 -26.60 16.30 24.96
C ILE A 611 -27.84 16.24 25.87
N ILE A 612 -27.74 15.54 26.99
CA ILE A 612 -28.82 15.36 27.95
C ILE A 612 -28.77 16.37 29.10
N GLU A 613 -27.58 16.79 29.49
CA GLU A 613 -27.37 17.78 30.55
C GLU A 613 -26.22 18.72 30.21
N ARG A 614 -26.32 19.95 30.64
CA ARG A 614 -25.28 20.96 30.53
C ARG A 614 -25.36 21.93 31.73
N GLY A 615 -24.18 22.27 32.30
CA GLY A 615 -24.07 23.20 33.40
C GLY A 615 -22.71 23.16 34.07
N THR A 616 -22.55 23.88 35.17
CA THR A 616 -21.40 23.76 36.05
C THR A 616 -21.52 22.54 36.95
N HIS A 617 -20.45 22.16 37.63
CA HIS A 617 -20.44 21.06 38.61
C HIS A 617 -21.58 21.18 39.67
N ASP A 618 -21.66 22.35 40.30
CA ASP A 618 -22.62 22.56 41.37
C ASP A 618 -24.09 22.57 40.86
N GLU A 619 -24.34 23.17 39.68
CA GLU A 619 -25.65 23.17 39.04
C GLU A 619 -26.13 21.75 38.72
N LEU A 620 -25.25 20.93 38.15
CA LEU A 620 -25.60 19.56 37.76
C LEU A 620 -25.75 18.62 38.96
N LEU A 621 -24.96 18.81 40.04
CA LEU A 621 -25.18 18.10 41.29
C LEU A 621 -26.54 18.45 41.93
N ALA A 622 -26.92 19.73 41.89
CA ALA A 622 -28.19 20.18 42.44
C ALA A 622 -29.41 19.61 41.67
N LYS A 623 -29.26 19.40 40.35
CA LYS A 623 -30.32 18.79 39.50
C LYS A 623 -30.54 17.31 39.82
N ARG A 624 -29.59 16.60 40.44
CA ARG A 624 -29.65 15.16 40.73
C ARG A 624 -29.97 14.28 39.51
N GLY A 625 -29.55 14.70 38.32
CA GLY A 625 -29.73 13.98 37.08
C GLY A 625 -28.66 12.91 36.81
N THR A 626 -28.39 12.62 35.51
CA THR A 626 -27.41 11.62 35.07
C THR A 626 -25.98 11.97 35.53
N TYR A 627 -25.62 13.28 35.52
CA TYR A 627 -24.32 13.72 36.05
C TYR A 627 -24.14 13.38 37.54
N TYR A 628 -25.18 13.60 38.37
CA TYR A 628 -25.14 13.26 39.76
C TYR A 628 -24.91 11.76 39.99
N GLN A 629 -25.58 10.92 39.21
CA GLN A 629 -25.42 9.45 39.28
C GLN A 629 -24.02 9.02 38.89
N LEU A 630 -23.47 9.57 37.78
CA LEU A 630 -22.09 9.31 37.35
C LEU A 630 -21.06 9.75 38.40
N TYR A 631 -21.27 10.93 39.00
CA TYR A 631 -20.36 11.50 40.01
C TYR A 631 -20.38 10.74 41.34
N THR A 632 -21.52 10.26 41.79
CA THR A 632 -21.69 9.54 43.03
C THR A 632 -21.40 8.04 42.94
N GLY A 633 -21.04 7.54 41.79
CA GLY A 633 -20.78 6.13 41.52
C GLY A 633 -22.06 5.27 41.49
N ALA A 634 -23.25 5.88 41.37
CA ALA A 634 -24.51 5.15 41.21
C ALA A 634 -24.66 4.55 39.81
N PHE A 635 -23.82 5.01 38.83
CA PHE A 635 -23.58 4.41 37.53
C PHE A 635 -22.08 4.09 37.40
N GLU A 636 -21.71 2.87 37.11
CA GLU A 636 -20.36 2.53 36.70
C GLU A 636 -20.12 3.11 35.30
N LEU A 637 -19.02 3.85 35.15
CA LEU A 637 -18.48 4.22 33.86
C LEU A 637 -17.86 2.95 33.25
N GLU A 638 -18.66 2.06 32.62
CA GLU A 638 -18.19 0.94 31.83
C GLU A 638 -17.46 1.40 30.57
#